data_1ab8500abffc354e8f8cfa8bbfa7906d
#
_entry.id   1ab8500abffc354e8f8cfa8bbfa7906d
#
_cell.length_a   1.000
_cell.length_b   1.000
_cell.length_c   1.000
_cell.angle_alpha   90.00
_cell.angle_beta   90.00
_cell.angle_gamma   90.00
#
_symmetry.space_group_name_H-M   'P 1'
#
loop_
_entity.id
_entity.type
_entity.pdbx_description
1 polymer ?
#
loop_
_entity_poly.entity_id
_entity_poly.type
_entity_poly.pdbx_seq_one_letter_code
_entity_poly.pdbx_strand_id
1 'polypeptide(L)'
;MSNKITEAFAKGKAFIPFITCGDPSLEITEQLVYAMEEAGADLIELGIPFSDPTAEGPVIQEANVRALSGGVTTDKVFDMVAKIRQKTAIPMVFMTYANVVFSYGTEHFIKKAAEVGMDGLILPDVPFEEKEEFDTVCKQYGLDLISLIAPTSHERITQIAKEANGFVYCVSSLGVTGTRTQITTDIGGMVKFVKAAKDIPCAVGFGISTPEQAKKMAAQSDGAIVGSAIVKLCAAHGENCVPYVKEYVKSMKDAVREA
;
A
#
# COMPACT_ATOMS: atom_id res chain seq x y z
N MET A 1 -7.07 0.94 21.91
CA MET A 1 -5.73 1.43 21.57
C MET A 1 -5.87 2.21 20.29
N SER A 2 -5.20 3.33 20.15
CA SER A 2 -5.18 4.10 18.92
C SER A 2 -4.57 3.26 17.81
N ASN A 3 -5.22 3.22 16.63
CA ASN A 3 -4.75 2.46 15.46
C ASN A 3 -3.84 3.38 14.64
N LYS A 4 -2.55 3.04 14.54
CA LYS A 4 -1.56 3.86 13.84
C LYS A 4 -1.93 4.15 12.38
N ILE A 5 -2.58 3.20 11.69
CA ILE A 5 -3.07 3.40 10.33
C ILE A 5 -4.10 4.52 10.29
N THR A 6 -5.09 4.50 11.18
CA THR A 6 -6.12 5.56 11.26
C THR A 6 -5.50 6.91 11.66
N GLU A 7 -4.49 6.91 12.53
CA GLU A 7 -3.76 8.14 12.91
C GLU A 7 -3.02 8.79 11.74
N ALA A 8 -2.58 8.01 10.74
CA ALA A 8 -1.95 8.54 9.53
C ALA A 8 -2.88 9.51 8.77
N PHE A 9 -4.18 9.32 8.87
CA PHE A 9 -5.20 10.17 8.23
C PHE A 9 -5.68 11.32 9.13
N ALA A 10 -5.37 11.30 10.43
CA ALA A 10 -5.83 12.33 11.37
C ALA A 10 -5.17 13.68 11.16
N LYS A 11 -4.02 13.73 10.50
CA LYS A 11 -3.24 14.96 10.24
C LYS A 11 -3.64 15.68 8.95
N GLY A 12 -4.66 15.19 8.25
CA GLY A 12 -5.11 15.69 6.95
C GLY A 12 -5.07 14.61 5.87
N LYS A 13 -5.02 15.01 4.61
CA LYS A 13 -4.96 14.08 3.49
C LYS A 13 -3.66 13.27 3.51
N ALA A 14 -3.77 11.92 3.51
CA ALA A 14 -2.63 11.02 3.57
C ALA A 14 -1.98 10.82 2.19
N PHE A 15 -0.66 10.78 2.14
CA PHE A 15 0.11 10.30 0.98
C PHE A 15 0.77 8.96 1.33
N ILE A 16 0.49 7.95 0.51
CA ILE A 16 0.88 6.55 0.76
C ILE A 16 1.73 6.06 -0.43
N PRO A 17 3.06 6.08 -0.34
CA PRO A 17 3.93 5.49 -1.34
C PRO A 17 4.01 3.96 -1.20
N PHE A 18 4.06 3.27 -2.34
CA PHE A 18 4.35 1.85 -2.45
C PHE A 18 5.74 1.64 -3.04
N ILE A 19 6.49 0.68 -2.49
CA ILE A 19 7.75 0.17 -3.06
C ILE A 19 7.79 -1.36 -3.00
N THR A 20 8.51 -1.98 -3.94
CA THR A 20 8.80 -3.43 -3.91
C THR A 20 10.03 -3.68 -3.04
N CYS A 21 9.91 -4.53 -2.03
CA CYS A 21 11.01 -4.90 -1.15
C CYS A 21 12.13 -5.61 -1.93
N GLY A 22 13.33 -5.06 -1.87
CA GLY A 22 14.49 -5.62 -2.55
C GLY A 22 14.69 -5.14 -3.98
N ASP A 23 13.94 -4.14 -4.43
CA ASP A 23 14.14 -3.48 -5.72
C ASP A 23 14.70 -2.06 -5.51
N PRO A 24 16.00 -1.80 -5.80
CA PRO A 24 17.01 -2.72 -6.37
C PRO A 24 17.69 -3.64 -5.33
N SER A 25 17.63 -3.34 -4.05
CA SER A 25 18.14 -4.17 -2.96
C SER A 25 17.39 -3.93 -1.64
N LEU A 26 17.53 -4.80 -0.63
CA LEU A 26 16.92 -4.61 0.68
C LEU A 26 17.52 -3.42 1.43
N GLU A 27 18.82 -3.16 1.26
CA GLU A 27 19.52 -2.02 1.82
C GLU A 27 18.99 -0.69 1.28
N ILE A 28 18.73 -0.64 -0.03
CA ILE A 28 18.12 0.54 -0.66
C ILE A 28 16.65 0.67 -0.24
N THR A 29 15.91 -0.43 -0.11
CA THR A 29 14.54 -0.41 0.40
C THR A 29 14.46 0.20 1.81
N GLU A 30 15.38 -0.16 2.71
CA GLU A 30 15.49 0.44 4.05
C GLU A 30 15.73 1.96 3.96
N GLN A 31 16.66 2.41 3.11
CA GLN A 31 16.94 3.84 2.89
C GLN A 31 15.73 4.57 2.28
N LEU A 32 15.02 3.95 1.35
CA LEU A 32 13.81 4.51 0.74
C LEU A 32 12.72 4.76 1.79
N VAL A 33 12.50 3.84 2.74
CA VAL A 33 11.52 4.03 3.80
C VAL A 33 11.83 5.30 4.61
N TYR A 34 13.08 5.50 5.04
CA TYR A 34 13.45 6.70 5.78
C TYR A 34 13.33 7.97 4.95
N ALA A 35 13.76 7.91 3.68
CA ALA A 35 13.69 9.05 2.78
C ALA A 35 12.25 9.46 2.46
N MET A 36 11.34 8.50 2.30
CA MET A 36 9.91 8.75 2.06
C MET A 36 9.22 9.32 3.31
N GLU A 37 9.54 8.81 4.50
CA GLU A 37 9.05 9.38 5.76
C GLU A 37 9.51 10.83 5.92
N GLU A 38 10.80 11.11 5.71
CA GLU A 38 11.35 12.47 5.76
C GLU A 38 10.72 13.40 4.71
N ALA A 39 10.34 12.86 3.54
CA ALA A 39 9.63 13.59 2.49
C ALA A 39 8.14 13.83 2.81
N GLY A 40 7.62 13.26 3.91
CA GLY A 40 6.27 13.49 4.41
C GLY A 40 5.25 12.40 4.07
N ALA A 41 5.67 11.18 3.72
CA ALA A 41 4.77 10.04 3.65
C ALA A 41 4.07 9.82 5.01
N ASP A 42 2.79 9.47 5.00
CA ASP A 42 2.00 9.26 6.22
C ASP A 42 1.87 7.77 6.58
N LEU A 43 1.95 6.89 5.59
CA LEU A 43 1.95 5.44 5.68
C LEU A 43 2.73 4.91 4.48
N ILE A 44 3.40 3.77 4.62
CA ILE A 44 4.18 3.16 3.53
C ILE A 44 3.66 1.75 3.25
N GLU A 45 3.42 1.45 1.97
CA GLU A 45 3.14 0.09 1.51
C GLU A 45 4.44 -0.60 1.06
N LEU A 46 4.71 -1.76 1.65
CA LEU A 46 5.85 -2.61 1.35
C LEU A 46 5.40 -3.85 0.58
N GLY A 47 5.66 -3.90 -0.72
CA GLY A 47 5.38 -5.04 -1.57
C GLY A 47 6.35 -6.19 -1.31
N ILE A 48 5.88 -7.33 -0.83
CA ILE A 48 6.69 -8.56 -0.78
C ILE A 48 6.71 -9.15 -2.18
N PRO A 49 7.89 -9.33 -2.81
CA PRO A 49 7.95 -9.77 -4.20
C PRO A 49 7.39 -11.19 -4.37
N PHE A 50 6.65 -11.39 -5.46
CA PHE A 50 6.05 -12.65 -5.83
C PHE A 50 6.24 -12.93 -7.32
N SER A 51 6.45 -14.20 -7.69
CA SER A 51 6.75 -14.62 -9.07
C SER A 51 5.53 -14.53 -10.01
N ASP A 52 4.32 -14.67 -9.45
CA ASP A 52 3.09 -14.85 -10.24
C ASP A 52 1.98 -13.84 -9.84
N PRO A 53 2.25 -12.52 -9.83
CA PRO A 53 1.30 -11.50 -9.38
C PRO A 53 0.16 -11.33 -10.38
N THR A 54 -1.09 -11.49 -9.92
CA THR A 54 -2.29 -11.42 -10.76
C THR A 54 -2.90 -10.02 -10.85
N ALA A 55 -2.61 -9.15 -9.88
CA ALA A 55 -3.18 -7.80 -9.79
C ALA A 55 -2.22 -6.68 -10.22
N GLU A 56 -1.01 -7.01 -10.66
CA GLU A 56 0.05 -6.06 -10.96
C GLU A 56 0.35 -5.94 -12.44
N GLY A 57 0.66 -4.70 -12.88
CA GLY A 57 1.11 -4.43 -14.22
C GLY A 57 2.63 -4.60 -14.40
N PRO A 58 3.13 -4.43 -15.64
CA PRO A 58 4.51 -4.78 -16.00
C PRO A 58 5.58 -4.10 -15.14
N VAL A 59 5.35 -2.86 -14.71
CA VAL A 59 6.32 -2.10 -13.88
C VAL A 59 6.60 -2.80 -12.56
N ILE A 60 5.54 -3.25 -11.87
CA ILE A 60 5.68 -3.93 -10.58
C ILE A 60 6.14 -5.37 -10.79
N GLN A 61 5.66 -6.05 -11.86
CA GLN A 61 6.14 -7.39 -12.22
C GLN A 61 7.66 -7.40 -12.46
N GLU A 62 8.19 -6.44 -13.21
CA GLU A 62 9.63 -6.30 -13.44
C GLU A 62 10.40 -6.03 -12.14
N ALA A 63 9.85 -5.23 -11.22
CA ALA A 63 10.43 -5.00 -9.90
C ALA A 63 10.48 -6.30 -9.07
N ASN A 64 9.41 -7.10 -9.08
CA ASN A 64 9.38 -8.41 -8.43
C ASN A 64 10.47 -9.33 -9.01
N VAL A 65 10.64 -9.36 -10.34
CA VAL A 65 11.70 -10.15 -10.99
C VAL A 65 13.09 -9.70 -10.54
N ARG A 66 13.36 -8.37 -10.48
CA ARG A 66 14.66 -7.84 -10.00
C ARG A 66 14.91 -8.25 -8.56
N ALA A 67 13.94 -8.04 -7.68
CA ALA A 67 14.05 -8.40 -6.27
C ALA A 67 14.29 -9.91 -6.05
N LEU A 68 13.49 -10.77 -6.68
CA LEU A 68 13.62 -12.22 -6.59
C LEU A 68 14.95 -12.71 -7.16
N SER A 69 15.41 -12.15 -8.28
CA SER A 69 16.71 -12.47 -8.87
C SER A 69 17.87 -12.03 -7.97
N GLY A 70 17.67 -10.99 -7.16
CA GLY A 70 18.59 -10.57 -6.08
C GLY A 70 18.58 -11.46 -4.84
N GLY A 71 17.77 -12.53 -4.85
CA GLY A 71 17.69 -13.51 -3.76
C GLY A 71 16.89 -13.03 -2.55
N VAL A 72 15.91 -12.14 -2.77
CA VAL A 72 14.99 -11.70 -1.71
C VAL A 72 14.06 -12.86 -1.34
N THR A 73 13.87 -13.04 -0.03
CA THR A 73 12.93 -14.01 0.56
C THR A 73 12.04 -13.29 1.57
N THR A 74 10.93 -13.89 1.92
CA THR A 74 10.02 -13.35 2.95
C THR A 74 10.72 -13.14 4.29
N ASP A 75 11.60 -14.07 4.72
CA ASP A 75 12.38 -13.92 5.94
C ASP A 75 13.30 -12.71 5.91
N LYS A 76 14.00 -12.48 4.79
CA LYS A 76 14.86 -11.30 4.62
C LYS A 76 14.05 -9.99 4.64
N VAL A 77 12.81 -10.00 4.14
CA VAL A 77 11.91 -8.84 4.25
C VAL A 77 11.53 -8.59 5.70
N PHE A 78 11.19 -9.62 6.47
CA PHE A 78 10.94 -9.48 7.91
C PHE A 78 12.15 -8.94 8.68
N ASP A 79 13.34 -9.44 8.38
CA ASP A 79 14.59 -8.98 9.01
C ASP A 79 14.87 -7.50 8.68
N MET A 80 14.61 -7.08 7.43
CA MET A 80 14.71 -5.68 7.02
C MET A 80 13.71 -4.81 7.79
N VAL A 81 12.44 -5.22 7.90
CA VAL A 81 11.41 -4.46 8.65
C VAL A 81 11.81 -4.33 10.12
N ALA A 82 12.33 -5.40 10.75
CA ALA A 82 12.81 -5.34 12.14
C ALA A 82 13.91 -4.29 12.34
N LYS A 83 14.80 -4.10 11.35
CA LYS A 83 15.82 -3.02 11.38
C LYS A 83 15.19 -1.64 11.19
N ILE A 84 14.26 -1.51 10.23
CA ILE A 84 13.53 -0.25 9.97
C ILE A 84 12.83 0.22 11.23
N ARG A 85 12.16 -0.66 11.96
CA ARG A 85 11.43 -0.34 13.19
C ARG A 85 12.30 0.17 14.35
N GLN A 86 13.60 -0.06 14.31
CA GLN A 86 14.51 0.53 15.28
C GLN A 86 14.68 2.04 15.13
N LYS A 87 14.32 2.60 13.97
CA LYS A 87 14.55 4.02 13.62
C LYS A 87 13.27 4.80 13.33
N THR A 88 12.17 4.12 13.00
CA THR A 88 10.92 4.80 12.67
C THR A 88 9.69 4.09 13.23
N ALA A 89 8.68 4.89 13.56
CA ALA A 89 7.35 4.45 13.95
C ALA A 89 6.28 4.68 12.87
N ILE A 90 6.68 5.11 11.65
CA ILE A 90 5.74 5.36 10.56
C ILE A 90 4.87 4.11 10.33
N PRO A 91 3.54 4.26 10.14
CA PRO A 91 2.70 3.12 9.82
C PRO A 91 3.17 2.42 8.53
N MET A 92 3.28 1.10 8.57
CA MET A 92 3.65 0.29 7.40
C MET A 92 2.69 -0.88 7.23
N VAL A 93 2.28 -1.13 6.00
CA VAL A 93 1.47 -2.29 5.63
C VAL A 93 2.19 -3.14 4.59
N PHE A 94 2.10 -4.45 4.72
CA PHE A 94 2.54 -5.34 3.66
C PHE A 94 1.49 -5.43 2.55
N MET A 95 1.94 -5.49 1.31
CA MET A 95 1.14 -5.89 0.16
C MET A 95 1.76 -7.15 -0.46
N THR A 96 1.00 -8.23 -0.52
CA THR A 96 1.42 -9.50 -1.12
C THR A 96 0.21 -10.33 -1.54
N TYR A 97 0.41 -11.57 -1.91
CA TYR A 97 -0.60 -12.48 -2.42
C TYR A 97 -0.91 -13.60 -1.42
N ALA A 98 -2.13 -14.12 -1.46
CA ALA A 98 -2.58 -15.21 -0.58
C ALA A 98 -1.62 -16.40 -0.62
N ASN A 99 -1.12 -16.76 -1.81
CA ASN A 99 -0.18 -17.88 -1.96
C ASN A 99 1.13 -17.68 -1.19
N VAL A 100 1.64 -16.46 -1.10
CA VAL A 100 2.86 -16.16 -0.30
C VAL A 100 2.60 -16.41 1.19
N VAL A 101 1.44 -15.93 1.68
CA VAL A 101 1.03 -16.09 3.07
C VAL A 101 0.76 -17.57 3.39
N PHE A 102 0.04 -18.28 2.54
CA PHE A 102 -0.23 -19.72 2.71
C PHE A 102 1.05 -20.56 2.69
N SER A 103 1.94 -20.30 1.73
CA SER A 103 3.19 -21.07 1.62
C SER A 103 4.11 -20.87 2.82
N TYR A 104 4.06 -19.70 3.47
CA TYR A 104 4.80 -19.41 4.70
C TYR A 104 4.11 -20.02 5.93
N GLY A 105 2.82 -20.30 5.84
CA GLY A 105 1.90 -20.66 6.92
C GLY A 105 1.18 -19.42 7.44
N THR A 106 -0.14 -19.33 7.22
CA THR A 106 -0.95 -18.12 7.47
C THR A 106 -0.74 -17.52 8.85
N GLU A 107 -0.88 -18.32 9.90
CA GLU A 107 -0.69 -17.84 11.27
C GLU A 107 0.77 -17.43 11.53
N HIS A 108 1.72 -18.21 11.02
CA HIS A 108 3.16 -17.92 11.22
C HIS A 108 3.56 -16.61 10.54
N PHE A 109 3.11 -16.37 9.31
CA PHE A 109 3.35 -15.13 8.57
C PHE A 109 2.77 -13.91 9.31
N ILE A 110 1.49 -13.97 9.69
CA ILE A 110 0.79 -12.86 10.32
C ILE A 110 1.37 -12.54 11.70
N LYS A 111 1.65 -13.58 12.50
CA LYS A 111 2.35 -13.43 13.79
C LYS A 111 3.71 -12.77 13.62
N LYS A 112 4.52 -13.25 12.66
CA LYS A 112 5.85 -12.69 12.38
C LYS A 112 5.76 -11.23 11.91
N ALA A 113 4.78 -10.90 11.04
CA ALA A 113 4.52 -9.53 10.61
C ALA A 113 4.21 -8.60 11.80
N ALA A 114 3.37 -9.05 12.74
CA ALA A 114 3.07 -8.31 13.96
C ALA A 114 4.31 -8.14 14.86
N GLU A 115 5.09 -9.21 15.05
CA GLU A 115 6.31 -9.20 15.87
C GLU A 115 7.37 -8.21 15.35
N VAL A 116 7.54 -8.11 14.02
CA VAL A 116 8.46 -7.13 13.43
C VAL A 116 7.86 -5.72 13.34
N GLY A 117 6.60 -5.55 13.75
CA GLY A 117 5.96 -4.24 13.89
C GLY A 117 5.23 -3.74 12.65
N MET A 118 4.75 -4.61 11.77
CA MET A 118 3.79 -4.21 10.72
C MET A 118 2.46 -3.84 11.34
N ASP A 119 1.75 -2.93 10.69
CA ASP A 119 0.46 -2.42 11.17
C ASP A 119 -0.73 -3.01 10.38
N GLY A 120 -0.48 -3.56 9.18
CA GLY A 120 -1.54 -4.17 8.38
C GLY A 120 -1.04 -5.01 7.21
N LEU A 121 -2.01 -5.60 6.51
CA LEU A 121 -1.79 -6.50 5.37
C LEU A 121 -2.80 -6.19 4.25
N ILE A 122 -2.35 -6.17 3.01
CA ILE A 122 -3.16 -6.04 1.80
C ILE A 122 -2.97 -7.31 0.97
N LEU A 123 -4.09 -8.00 0.65
CA LEU A 123 -4.13 -9.18 -0.19
C LEU A 123 -5.07 -8.92 -1.38
N PRO A 124 -4.55 -8.45 -2.53
CA PRO A 124 -5.39 -8.00 -3.65
C PRO A 124 -6.12 -9.14 -4.39
N ASP A 125 -5.68 -10.38 -4.21
CA ASP A 125 -6.24 -11.59 -4.80
C ASP A 125 -7.27 -12.30 -3.89
N VAL A 126 -7.48 -11.82 -2.67
CA VAL A 126 -8.47 -12.39 -1.75
C VAL A 126 -9.80 -11.65 -1.88
N PRO A 127 -10.87 -12.32 -2.38
CA PRO A 127 -12.18 -11.71 -2.46
C PRO A 127 -12.77 -11.51 -1.05
N PHE A 128 -13.71 -10.57 -0.94
CA PHE A 128 -14.35 -10.24 0.34
C PHE A 128 -14.97 -11.45 1.04
N GLU A 129 -15.51 -12.39 0.29
CA GLU A 129 -16.17 -13.60 0.78
C GLU A 129 -15.20 -14.60 1.43
N GLU A 130 -13.93 -14.53 1.10
CA GLU A 130 -12.86 -15.43 1.59
C GLU A 130 -11.92 -14.76 2.59
N LYS A 131 -12.11 -13.46 2.85
CA LYS A 131 -11.21 -12.69 3.72
C LYS A 131 -11.11 -13.22 5.14
N GLU A 132 -12.16 -13.88 5.64
CA GLU A 132 -12.26 -14.32 7.04
C GLU A 132 -11.13 -15.27 7.44
N GLU A 133 -10.59 -16.02 6.47
CA GLU A 133 -9.44 -16.92 6.64
C GLU A 133 -8.17 -16.17 7.08
N PHE A 134 -8.00 -14.92 6.64
CA PHE A 134 -6.88 -14.06 7.02
C PHE A 134 -7.26 -13.05 8.10
N ASP A 135 -8.46 -12.45 8.02
CA ASP A 135 -8.92 -11.37 8.89
C ASP A 135 -9.01 -11.81 10.35
N THR A 136 -9.46 -13.05 10.59
CA THR A 136 -9.51 -13.64 11.93
C THR A 136 -8.13 -13.70 12.57
N VAL A 137 -7.13 -14.15 11.82
CA VAL A 137 -5.75 -14.25 12.31
C VAL A 137 -5.11 -12.86 12.44
N CYS A 138 -5.35 -11.96 11.49
CA CYS A 138 -4.89 -10.56 11.57
C CYS A 138 -5.39 -9.89 12.86
N LYS A 139 -6.67 -10.01 13.18
CA LYS A 139 -7.26 -9.48 14.42
C LYS A 139 -6.65 -10.08 15.67
N GLN A 140 -6.35 -11.38 15.68
CA GLN A 140 -5.71 -12.06 16.82
C GLN A 140 -4.34 -11.44 17.14
N TYR A 141 -3.58 -11.04 16.12
CA TYR A 141 -2.23 -10.46 16.28
C TYR A 141 -2.20 -8.93 16.17
N GLY A 142 -3.35 -8.27 16.04
CA GLY A 142 -3.46 -6.81 16.03
C GLY A 142 -3.05 -6.13 14.73
N LEU A 143 -3.11 -6.85 13.59
CA LEU A 143 -2.95 -6.28 12.26
C LEU A 143 -4.31 -5.94 11.65
N ASP A 144 -4.37 -4.88 10.85
CA ASP A 144 -5.53 -4.61 10.01
C ASP A 144 -5.38 -5.33 8.65
N LEU A 145 -6.38 -6.14 8.29
CA LEU A 145 -6.53 -6.59 6.90
C LEU A 145 -7.25 -5.49 6.12
N ILE A 146 -6.52 -4.82 5.23
CA ILE A 146 -7.03 -3.66 4.48
C ILE A 146 -7.95 -4.12 3.36
N SER A 147 -9.18 -3.60 3.36
CA SER A 147 -10.18 -3.93 2.35
C SER A 147 -9.99 -3.11 1.08
N LEU A 148 -10.04 -3.78 -0.08
CA LEU A 148 -10.03 -3.14 -1.40
C LEU A 148 -11.45 -3.00 -1.94
N ILE A 149 -11.74 -1.84 -2.51
CA ILE A 149 -13.00 -1.57 -3.22
C ILE A 149 -12.69 -1.11 -4.64
N ALA A 150 -13.24 -1.82 -5.61
CA ALA A 150 -13.19 -1.48 -7.03
C ALA A 150 -14.52 -0.86 -7.48
N PRO A 151 -14.59 -0.22 -8.66
CA PRO A 151 -15.85 0.27 -9.23
C PRO A 151 -16.82 -0.90 -9.52
N THR A 152 -17.70 -1.19 -8.56
CA THR A 152 -18.69 -2.27 -8.59
C THR A 152 -20.06 -1.76 -8.13
N SER A 153 -20.99 -2.65 -7.77
CA SER A 153 -22.30 -2.26 -7.25
C SER A 153 -22.21 -1.55 -5.89
N HIS A 154 -23.14 -0.63 -5.65
CA HIS A 154 -23.24 0.11 -4.38
C HIS A 154 -23.41 -0.81 -3.17
N GLU A 155 -24.19 -1.90 -3.34
CA GLU A 155 -24.43 -2.89 -2.29
C GLU A 155 -23.12 -3.56 -1.88
N ARG A 156 -22.29 -3.96 -2.85
CA ARG A 156 -20.99 -4.59 -2.57
C ARG A 156 -20.04 -3.62 -1.88
N ILE A 157 -19.97 -2.36 -2.34
CA ILE A 157 -19.15 -1.31 -1.69
C ILE A 157 -19.57 -1.14 -0.23
N THR A 158 -20.89 -1.02 0.01
CA THR A 158 -21.46 -0.85 1.36
C THR A 158 -21.15 -2.04 2.26
N GLN A 159 -21.28 -3.27 1.74
CA GLN A 159 -20.99 -4.49 2.47
C GLN A 159 -19.53 -4.56 2.91
N ILE A 160 -18.60 -4.33 1.98
CA ILE A 160 -17.15 -4.33 2.26
C ILE A 160 -16.80 -3.24 3.28
N ALA A 161 -17.33 -2.03 3.11
CA ALA A 161 -17.02 -0.90 3.97
C ALA A 161 -17.45 -1.12 5.44
N LYS A 162 -18.60 -1.75 5.68
CA LYS A 162 -19.08 -2.04 7.05
C LYS A 162 -18.09 -2.85 7.87
N GLU A 163 -17.38 -3.76 7.25
CA GLU A 163 -16.45 -4.67 7.91
C GLU A 163 -14.97 -4.24 7.79
N ALA A 164 -14.66 -3.21 7.00
CA ALA A 164 -13.31 -2.72 6.80
C ALA A 164 -12.66 -2.18 8.08
N ASN A 165 -11.33 -2.34 8.19
CA ASN A 165 -10.50 -1.83 9.28
C ASN A 165 -9.34 -0.99 8.73
N GLY A 166 -8.72 -0.15 9.55
CA GLY A 166 -7.64 0.73 9.17
C GLY A 166 -8.10 1.81 8.18
N PHE A 167 -8.08 1.51 6.90
CA PHE A 167 -8.62 2.35 5.82
C PHE A 167 -9.22 1.49 4.70
N VAL A 168 -9.94 2.11 3.79
CA VAL A 168 -10.42 1.46 2.57
C VAL A 168 -9.56 1.87 1.38
N TYR A 169 -8.98 0.89 0.71
CA TYR A 169 -8.22 1.09 -0.52
C TYR A 169 -9.20 1.17 -1.70
N CYS A 170 -9.42 2.37 -2.24
CA CYS A 170 -10.28 2.58 -3.40
C CYS A 170 -9.45 2.44 -4.68
N VAL A 171 -9.70 1.38 -5.45
CA VAL A 171 -9.04 1.14 -6.72
C VAL A 171 -9.70 2.00 -7.80
N SER A 172 -8.96 2.86 -8.47
CA SER A 172 -9.51 3.82 -9.45
C SER A 172 -9.90 3.21 -10.79
N SER A 173 -9.63 1.91 -11.01
CA SER A 173 -10.01 1.23 -12.25
C SER A 173 -10.05 -0.28 -12.07
N LEU A 174 -10.88 -0.95 -12.87
CA LEU A 174 -10.80 -2.39 -13.05
C LEU A 174 -9.56 -2.74 -13.90
N GLY A 175 -8.73 -3.66 -13.44
CA GLY A 175 -7.52 -4.13 -14.13
C GLY A 175 -6.27 -4.10 -13.24
N VAL A 176 -5.10 -4.10 -13.87
CA VAL A 176 -3.80 -4.15 -13.18
C VAL A 176 -3.23 -2.76 -12.89
N THR A 177 -2.24 -2.70 -11.99
CA THR A 177 -1.49 -1.48 -11.65
C THR A 177 -0.76 -0.88 -12.85
N GLY A 178 -0.50 0.42 -12.84
CA GLY A 178 0.22 1.14 -13.89
C GLY A 178 -0.05 2.63 -13.85
N THR A 179 0.76 3.41 -14.57
CA THR A 179 0.53 4.85 -14.73
C THR A 179 -0.52 5.12 -15.82
N ARG A 180 -1.46 6.04 -15.58
CA ARG A 180 -2.53 6.38 -16.51
C ARG A 180 -2.56 7.87 -16.78
N THR A 181 -2.94 8.26 -18.00
CA THR A 181 -3.10 9.68 -18.38
C THR A 181 -4.43 10.26 -17.89
N GLN A 182 -5.47 9.42 -17.79
CA GLN A 182 -6.79 9.82 -17.30
C GLN A 182 -7.38 8.76 -16.37
N ILE A 183 -8.00 9.22 -15.30
CA ILE A 183 -8.80 8.41 -14.38
C ILE A 183 -10.25 8.85 -14.57
N THR A 184 -11.09 7.97 -15.13
CA THR A 184 -12.48 8.25 -15.50
C THR A 184 -13.50 7.72 -14.49
N THR A 185 -13.05 6.96 -13.48
CA THR A 185 -13.90 6.38 -12.43
C THR A 185 -14.48 7.48 -11.54
N ASP A 186 -15.74 7.36 -11.15
CA ASP A 186 -16.39 8.23 -10.15
C ASP A 186 -15.92 7.86 -8.74
N ILE A 187 -14.73 8.35 -8.39
CA ILE A 187 -14.11 8.14 -7.08
C ILE A 187 -14.96 8.81 -5.99
N GLY A 188 -15.45 10.03 -6.23
CA GLY A 188 -16.26 10.74 -5.25
C GLY A 188 -17.54 9.99 -4.87
N GLY A 189 -18.19 9.34 -5.84
CA GLY A 189 -19.33 8.46 -5.60
C GLY A 189 -18.96 7.25 -4.76
N MET A 190 -17.86 6.55 -5.09
CA MET A 190 -17.39 5.41 -4.32
C MET A 190 -17.10 5.78 -2.86
N VAL A 191 -16.35 6.86 -2.63
CA VAL A 191 -16.03 7.34 -1.27
C VAL A 191 -17.29 7.70 -0.49
N LYS A 192 -18.29 8.34 -1.11
CA LYS A 192 -19.57 8.65 -0.45
C LYS A 192 -20.29 7.38 0.02
N PHE A 193 -20.30 6.30 -0.76
CA PHE A 193 -20.91 5.03 -0.34
C PHE A 193 -20.17 4.39 0.83
N VAL A 194 -18.83 4.43 0.82
CA VAL A 194 -18.03 3.98 1.95
C VAL A 194 -18.36 4.76 3.21
N LYS A 195 -18.29 6.12 3.14
CA LYS A 195 -18.54 7.01 4.27
C LYS A 195 -19.98 6.90 4.81
N ALA A 196 -20.94 6.63 3.94
CA ALA A 196 -22.33 6.39 4.38
C ALA A 196 -22.48 5.06 5.15
N ALA A 197 -21.66 4.07 4.87
CA ALA A 197 -21.69 2.76 5.52
C ALA A 197 -20.87 2.74 6.83
N LYS A 198 -19.70 3.41 6.83
CA LYS A 198 -18.77 3.45 7.98
C LYS A 198 -17.91 4.71 7.91
N ASP A 199 -17.72 5.36 9.05
CA ASP A 199 -16.75 6.46 9.17
C ASP A 199 -15.33 5.88 9.24
N ILE A 200 -14.75 5.62 8.07
CA ILE A 200 -13.43 5.05 7.89
C ILE A 200 -12.68 5.82 6.78
N PRO A 201 -11.36 6.06 6.92
CA PRO A 201 -10.59 6.73 5.87
C PRO A 201 -10.62 5.95 4.54
N CYS A 202 -10.59 6.69 3.43
CA CYS A 202 -10.51 6.14 2.07
C CYS A 202 -9.28 6.71 1.38
N ALA A 203 -8.40 5.84 0.87
CA ALA A 203 -7.28 6.25 0.03
C ALA A 203 -7.42 5.69 -1.38
N VAL A 204 -7.09 6.51 -2.39
CA VAL A 204 -7.26 6.15 -3.80
C VAL A 204 -5.93 5.73 -4.39
N GLY A 205 -5.89 4.54 -4.99
CA GLY A 205 -4.73 4.03 -5.70
C GLY A 205 -5.03 3.71 -7.17
N PHE A 206 -3.98 3.34 -7.89
CA PHE A 206 -3.92 3.00 -9.31
C PHE A 206 -3.93 4.21 -10.27
N GLY A 207 -2.90 4.27 -11.10
CA GLY A 207 -2.80 5.22 -12.22
C GLY A 207 -2.30 6.61 -11.85
N ILE A 208 -2.15 6.93 -10.58
CA ILE A 208 -1.66 8.24 -10.12
C ILE A 208 -0.13 8.30 -10.34
N SER A 209 0.33 9.36 -11.01
CA SER A 209 1.75 9.52 -11.33
C SER A 209 2.24 10.97 -11.31
N THR A 210 1.34 11.96 -11.22
CA THR A 210 1.71 13.38 -11.14
C THR A 210 1.10 14.05 -9.91
N PRO A 211 1.71 15.16 -9.44
CA PRO A 211 1.17 15.95 -8.33
C PRO A 211 -0.28 16.40 -8.55
N GLU A 212 -0.63 16.82 -9.77
CA GLU A 212 -1.97 17.26 -10.13
C GLU A 212 -2.99 16.12 -10.01
N GLN A 213 -2.62 14.91 -10.44
CA GLN A 213 -3.46 13.72 -10.27
C GLN A 213 -3.63 13.37 -8.79
N ALA A 214 -2.55 13.41 -8.01
CA ALA A 214 -2.60 13.14 -6.57
C ALA A 214 -3.51 14.14 -5.85
N LYS A 215 -3.37 15.44 -6.12
CA LYS A 215 -4.25 16.50 -5.60
C LYS A 215 -5.72 16.24 -5.97
N LYS A 216 -6.00 15.95 -7.23
CA LYS A 216 -7.36 15.66 -7.70
C LYS A 216 -8.00 14.46 -7.01
N MET A 217 -7.23 13.39 -6.76
CA MET A 217 -7.74 12.19 -6.08
C MET A 217 -7.91 12.44 -4.58
N ALA A 218 -6.96 13.11 -3.93
CA ALA A 218 -7.05 13.47 -2.53
C ALA A 218 -8.22 14.43 -2.23
N ALA A 219 -8.56 15.34 -3.16
CA ALA A 219 -9.72 16.20 -3.01
C ALA A 219 -11.06 15.44 -2.91
N GLN A 220 -11.12 14.21 -3.42
CA GLN A 220 -12.31 13.36 -3.41
C GLN A 220 -12.27 12.22 -2.38
N SER A 221 -11.18 12.11 -1.62
CA SER A 221 -10.92 11.03 -0.66
C SER A 221 -10.13 11.55 0.55
N ASP A 222 -9.66 10.64 1.40
CA ASP A 222 -8.80 10.98 2.54
C ASP A 222 -7.31 10.81 2.23
N GLY A 223 -6.96 10.30 1.04
CA GLY A 223 -5.55 10.15 0.66
C GLY A 223 -5.33 9.57 -0.73
N ALA A 224 -4.07 9.61 -1.16
CA ALA A 224 -3.62 9.09 -2.45
C ALA A 224 -2.49 8.06 -2.28
N ILE A 225 -2.57 6.96 -3.04
CA ILE A 225 -1.61 5.86 -3.04
C ILE A 225 -0.89 5.85 -4.39
N VAL A 226 0.44 5.79 -4.37
CA VAL A 226 1.29 5.85 -5.56
C VAL A 226 2.36 4.78 -5.52
N GLY A 227 2.34 3.90 -6.50
CA GLY A 227 3.31 2.80 -6.62
C GLY A 227 4.14 2.87 -7.89
N SER A 228 3.55 2.56 -9.04
CA SER A 228 4.27 2.35 -10.31
C SER A 228 5.20 3.51 -10.71
N ALA A 229 4.86 4.76 -10.38
CA ALA A 229 5.72 5.90 -10.66
C ALA A 229 7.01 5.88 -9.82
N ILE A 230 6.90 5.50 -8.54
CA ILE A 230 8.05 5.36 -7.63
C ILE A 230 8.93 4.19 -8.06
N VAL A 231 8.32 3.04 -8.36
CA VAL A 231 9.04 1.84 -8.83
C VAL A 231 9.79 2.12 -10.15
N LYS A 232 9.22 2.94 -11.05
CA LYS A 232 9.94 3.40 -12.27
C LYS A 232 11.19 4.22 -11.94
N LEU A 233 11.14 5.07 -10.90
CA LEU A 233 12.32 5.82 -10.46
C LEU A 233 13.38 4.87 -9.88
N CYS A 234 12.98 3.86 -9.11
CA CYS A 234 13.90 2.82 -8.63
C CYS A 234 14.56 2.09 -9.81
N ALA A 235 13.79 1.66 -10.80
CA ALA A 235 14.32 1.00 -12.00
C ALA A 235 15.26 1.90 -12.82
N ALA A 236 14.94 3.19 -12.96
CA ALA A 236 15.74 4.14 -13.76
C ALA A 236 17.07 4.50 -13.11
N HIS A 237 17.14 4.56 -11.78
CA HIS A 237 18.30 5.05 -11.04
C HIS A 237 19.04 3.98 -10.24
N GLY A 238 18.50 2.76 -10.15
CA GLY A 238 19.10 1.63 -9.44
C GLY A 238 19.48 2.01 -8.00
N GLU A 239 20.70 1.70 -7.57
CA GLU A 239 21.20 2.00 -6.22
C GLU A 239 21.22 3.49 -5.85
N ASN A 240 21.15 4.37 -6.83
CA ASN A 240 21.15 5.82 -6.64
C ASN A 240 19.72 6.41 -6.60
N CYS A 241 18.67 5.61 -6.52
CA CYS A 241 17.28 6.07 -6.65
C CYS A 241 16.78 6.91 -5.47
N VAL A 242 17.34 6.76 -4.27
CA VAL A 242 16.85 7.37 -3.03
C VAL A 242 16.59 8.88 -3.13
N PRO A 243 17.52 9.74 -3.61
CA PRO A 243 17.25 11.17 -3.70
C PRO A 243 16.13 11.52 -4.68
N TYR A 244 16.01 10.80 -5.80
CA TYR A 244 14.96 11.01 -6.79
C TYR A 244 13.57 10.61 -6.25
N VAL A 245 13.50 9.50 -5.55
CA VAL A 245 12.25 9.06 -4.90
C VAL A 245 11.85 10.05 -3.80
N LYS A 246 12.79 10.51 -2.97
CA LYS A 246 12.54 11.50 -1.93
C LYS A 246 11.96 12.80 -2.49
N GLU A 247 12.55 13.35 -3.54
CA GLU A 247 12.07 14.57 -4.21
C GLU A 247 10.67 14.36 -4.80
N TYR A 248 10.45 13.25 -5.48
CA TYR A 248 9.15 12.89 -6.04
C TYR A 248 8.08 12.75 -4.94
N VAL A 249 8.35 12.00 -3.87
CA VAL A 249 7.42 11.82 -2.74
C VAL A 249 7.08 13.16 -2.10
N LYS A 250 8.08 14.04 -1.93
CA LYS A 250 7.86 15.40 -1.41
C LYS A 250 6.91 16.19 -2.30
N SER A 251 7.12 16.19 -3.61
CA SER A 251 6.26 16.92 -4.56
C SER A 251 4.82 16.40 -4.55
N MET A 252 4.65 15.08 -4.47
CA MET A 252 3.36 14.44 -4.38
C MET A 252 2.63 14.76 -3.06
N LYS A 253 3.34 14.69 -1.93
CA LYS A 253 2.78 15.02 -0.62
C LYS A 253 2.37 16.48 -0.52
N ASP A 254 3.20 17.40 -1.05
CA ASP A 254 2.88 18.83 -1.05
C ASP A 254 1.57 19.06 -1.83
N ALA A 255 1.39 18.42 -3.00
CA ALA A 255 0.15 18.50 -3.78
C ALA A 255 -1.07 17.90 -3.06
N VAL A 256 -0.89 16.78 -2.35
CA VAL A 256 -1.97 16.13 -1.56
C VAL A 256 -2.40 17.02 -0.38
N ARG A 257 -1.48 17.75 0.24
CA ARG A 257 -1.81 18.70 1.33
C ARG A 257 -2.66 19.88 0.87
N GLU A 258 -2.57 20.26 -0.39
CA GLU A 258 -3.33 21.36 -0.98
C GLU A 258 -4.74 20.95 -1.46
N ALA A 259 -5.13 19.68 -1.27
CA ALA A 259 -6.43 19.14 -1.72
C ALA A 259 -7.59 19.36 -0.63
#